data_32236bc5fc3b9a18baed76ddf2a6b45d
#
_entry.id   32236bc5fc3b9a18baed76ddf2a6b45d
#
_cell.length_a   1.000
_cell.length_b   1.000
_cell.length_c   1.000
_cell.angle_alpha   90.00
_cell.angle_beta   90.00
_cell.angle_gamma   90.00
#
_symmetry.space_group_name_H-M   'P 1'
#
loop_
_entity.id
_entity.type
_entity.pdbx_description
1 polymer ?
#
loop_
_entity_poly.entity_id
_entity_poly.type
_entity_poly.pdbx_seq_one_letter_code
_entity_poly.pdbx_strand_id
1 'polypeptide(L)'
;MKKLFFLILLPFVFQAKPLRVGIAGMTHGHVGQVYTALKKPQKDVIIVGFAEPNKELGLSLLRKQNLPDSLWFPSLEALIAKTKPEAIAAFNSIYEHLEVVKVCAPKGIHVIVEKPLAVNMDHLNQMKALVAKHPIHLLTNFETTWYPSHAKMWQLVKEEKALGTIRKVVIMDGHRGPKEIDCAPEFLNWLTDPVLNGGGALIDFGCYGANIMTWLMDGRKPMAVTAVTQQLKPDVYPKVDDEASIILTYPDCQAIIQASWNWPFDRKDTEVYGTKGILVADKTNKMRYVSGDRFGKEGMLSLNPLPHDVSNVFPYLAAVVQGRIKPQKDLSSFAINQVVVEILEAARESAKTGKKVQLQH
;
A
#
# COMPACT_ATOMS: atom_id res chain seq x y z
N MET A 1 -60.53 -24.40 15.39
CA MET A 1 -59.17 -23.95 15.80
C MET A 1 -58.20 -24.27 14.68
N LYS A 2 -57.80 -23.27 13.86
CA LYS A 2 -56.84 -23.44 12.76
C LYS A 2 -55.45 -23.20 13.33
N LYS A 3 -54.57 -24.21 13.33
CA LYS A 3 -53.17 -24.08 13.72
C LYS A 3 -52.43 -23.46 12.56
N LEU A 4 -51.92 -22.24 12.78
CA LEU A 4 -51.01 -21.53 11.86
C LEU A 4 -49.59 -22.06 12.07
N PHE A 5 -49.05 -22.76 11.08
CA PHE A 5 -47.65 -23.17 11.07
C PHE A 5 -46.82 -21.99 10.56
N PHE A 6 -46.04 -21.37 11.43
CA PHE A 6 -44.99 -20.40 11.06
C PHE A 6 -43.76 -21.16 10.55
N LEU A 7 -43.52 -21.11 9.25
CA LEU A 7 -42.29 -21.62 8.65
C LEU A 7 -41.20 -20.60 8.91
N ILE A 8 -40.29 -20.87 9.86
CA ILE A 8 -39.09 -20.03 10.11
C ILE A 8 -38.10 -20.38 9.01
N LEU A 9 -38.01 -19.51 7.98
CA LEU A 9 -36.93 -19.51 7.00
C LEU A 9 -35.67 -19.01 7.70
N LEU A 10 -34.82 -19.94 8.13
CA LEU A 10 -33.45 -19.60 8.54
C LEU A 10 -32.69 -19.10 7.30
N PRO A 11 -32.03 -17.93 7.36
CA PRO A 11 -31.22 -17.48 6.25
C PRO A 11 -30.04 -18.45 6.10
N PHE A 12 -29.97 -19.12 4.97
CA PHE A 12 -28.79 -19.86 4.55
C PHE A 12 -27.68 -18.83 4.32
N VAL A 13 -26.79 -18.70 5.29
CA VAL A 13 -25.54 -17.94 5.11
C VAL A 13 -24.67 -18.78 4.16
N PHE A 14 -24.72 -18.46 2.87
CA PHE A 14 -23.76 -18.99 1.90
C PHE A 14 -22.37 -18.49 2.30
N GLN A 15 -21.60 -19.34 2.94
CA GLN A 15 -20.19 -19.04 3.17
C GLN A 15 -19.51 -19.00 1.79
N ALA A 16 -19.04 -17.82 1.38
CA ALA A 16 -18.34 -17.66 0.11
C ALA A 16 -17.13 -18.60 0.07
N LYS A 17 -16.86 -19.20 -1.09
CA LYS A 17 -15.66 -20.02 -1.27
C LYS A 17 -14.41 -19.16 -1.07
N PRO A 18 -13.36 -19.69 -0.44
CA PRO A 18 -12.07 -18.98 -0.34
C PRO A 18 -11.56 -18.58 -1.72
N LEU A 19 -11.12 -17.32 -1.86
CA LEU A 19 -10.54 -16.79 -3.08
C LEU A 19 -9.19 -17.49 -3.39
N ARG A 20 -9.00 -17.92 -4.62
CA ARG A 20 -7.77 -18.55 -5.08
C ARG A 20 -6.77 -17.48 -5.50
N VAL A 21 -5.69 -17.34 -4.76
CA VAL A 21 -4.68 -16.28 -4.95
C VAL A 21 -3.34 -16.90 -5.36
N GLY A 22 -2.83 -16.50 -6.51
CA GLY A 22 -1.44 -16.77 -6.92
C GLY A 22 -0.51 -15.62 -6.51
N ILE A 23 0.75 -15.93 -6.32
CA ILE A 23 1.78 -14.94 -5.95
C ILE A 23 2.73 -14.75 -7.13
N ALA A 24 2.94 -13.50 -7.56
CA ALA A 24 3.90 -13.12 -8.59
C ALA A 24 5.15 -12.50 -7.94
N GLY A 25 6.29 -13.15 -8.08
CA GLY A 25 7.55 -12.77 -7.46
C GLY A 25 7.64 -13.17 -5.99
N MET A 26 8.88 -13.28 -5.51
CA MET A 26 9.20 -13.63 -4.12
C MET A 26 10.30 -12.73 -3.55
N THR A 27 10.63 -11.64 -4.23
CA THR A 27 11.79 -10.81 -3.91
C THR A 27 11.47 -9.62 -3.01
N HIS A 28 10.20 -9.21 -2.87
CA HIS A 28 9.80 -8.12 -1.97
C HIS A 28 9.78 -8.57 -0.51
N GLY A 29 10.33 -7.75 0.40
CA GLY A 29 10.38 -8.08 1.83
C GLY A 29 9.02 -8.42 2.47
N HIS A 30 7.94 -7.83 1.99
CA HIS A 30 6.58 -8.10 2.48
C HIS A 30 6.02 -9.49 2.09
N VAL A 31 6.70 -10.29 1.28
CA VAL A 31 6.30 -11.69 0.98
C VAL A 31 6.17 -12.53 2.26
N GLY A 32 6.79 -12.10 3.35
CA GLY A 32 6.59 -12.67 4.70
C GLY A 32 5.13 -12.73 5.15
N GLN A 33 4.27 -11.82 4.67
CA GLN A 33 2.81 -11.84 4.92
C GLN A 33 2.16 -13.08 4.30
N VAL A 34 2.62 -13.48 3.11
CA VAL A 34 2.14 -14.69 2.41
C VAL A 34 2.51 -15.94 3.20
N TYR A 35 3.76 -16.03 3.65
CA TYR A 35 4.22 -17.15 4.45
C TYR A 35 3.45 -17.26 5.77
N THR A 36 3.14 -16.13 6.40
CA THR A 36 2.30 -16.07 7.61
C THR A 36 0.88 -16.57 7.30
N ALA A 37 0.29 -16.17 6.17
CA ALA A 37 -1.03 -16.62 5.74
C ALA A 37 -1.08 -18.13 5.48
N LEU A 38 -0.02 -18.70 4.92
CA LEU A 38 0.07 -20.16 4.68
C LEU A 38 0.20 -20.98 5.97
N LYS A 39 0.86 -20.43 7.00
CA LYS A 39 1.03 -21.10 8.30
C LYS A 39 -0.22 -21.03 9.19
N LYS A 40 -1.08 -20.04 8.95
CA LYS A 40 -2.34 -19.85 9.67
C LYS A 40 -3.48 -19.96 8.68
N PRO A 41 -4.33 -21.01 8.75
CA PRO A 41 -5.44 -21.19 7.82
C PRO A 41 -6.27 -19.91 7.69
N GLN A 42 -6.37 -19.41 6.47
CA GLN A 42 -7.18 -18.25 6.14
C GLN A 42 -8.54 -18.73 5.66
N LYS A 43 -9.63 -18.18 6.19
CA LYS A 43 -10.98 -18.54 5.76
C LYS A 43 -11.31 -17.99 4.36
N ASP A 44 -10.68 -16.88 4.01
CA ASP A 44 -11.07 -16.07 2.85
C ASP A 44 -10.24 -16.37 1.61
N VAL A 45 -8.99 -16.87 1.76
CA VAL A 45 -8.09 -17.11 0.65
C VAL A 45 -7.41 -18.47 0.71
N ILE A 46 -7.08 -18.99 -0.48
CA ILE A 46 -6.18 -20.14 -0.66
C ILE A 46 -5.03 -19.67 -1.55
N ILE A 47 -3.80 -19.68 -1.04
CA ILE A 47 -2.60 -19.42 -1.85
C ILE A 47 -2.32 -20.67 -2.67
N VAL A 48 -2.34 -20.52 -4.01
CA VAL A 48 -2.28 -21.65 -4.94
C VAL A 48 -0.89 -21.87 -5.56
N GLY A 49 0.05 -20.96 -5.33
CA GLY A 49 1.44 -21.11 -5.79
C GLY A 49 2.16 -19.78 -5.93
N PHE A 50 3.45 -19.85 -6.22
CA PHE A 50 4.39 -18.74 -6.38
C PHE A 50 5.04 -18.83 -7.77
N ALA A 51 4.94 -17.78 -8.54
CA ALA A 51 5.65 -17.61 -9.81
C ALA A 51 6.95 -16.84 -9.53
N GLU A 52 8.08 -17.53 -9.59
CA GLU A 52 9.41 -16.95 -9.42
C GLU A 52 10.33 -17.49 -10.53
N PRO A 53 10.79 -16.64 -11.47
CA PRO A 53 11.63 -17.07 -12.59
C PRO A 53 12.96 -17.70 -12.15
N ASN A 54 13.53 -17.21 -11.06
CA ASN A 54 14.73 -17.79 -10.49
C ASN A 54 14.38 -19.04 -9.66
N LYS A 55 14.54 -20.21 -10.27
CA LYS A 55 14.19 -21.50 -9.65
C LYS A 55 14.93 -21.74 -8.33
N GLU A 56 16.23 -21.46 -8.29
CA GLU A 56 17.04 -21.68 -7.09
C GLU A 56 16.57 -20.81 -5.93
N LEU A 57 16.33 -19.52 -6.20
CA LEU A 57 15.77 -18.60 -5.22
C LEU A 57 14.39 -19.08 -4.75
N GLY A 58 13.47 -19.33 -5.69
CA GLY A 58 12.09 -19.71 -5.36
C GLY A 58 12.03 -20.97 -4.50
N LEU A 59 12.75 -22.03 -4.88
CA LEU A 59 12.80 -23.26 -4.10
C LEU A 59 13.49 -23.08 -2.74
N SER A 60 14.57 -22.29 -2.67
CA SER A 60 15.25 -22.03 -1.41
C SER A 60 14.36 -21.30 -0.40
N LEU A 61 13.60 -20.28 -0.88
CA LEU A 61 12.67 -19.51 -0.05
C LEU A 61 11.50 -20.38 0.45
N LEU A 62 10.93 -21.24 -0.40
CA LEU A 62 9.88 -22.17 0.01
C LEU A 62 10.38 -23.15 1.09
N ARG A 63 11.53 -23.78 0.86
CA ARG A 63 12.14 -24.72 1.81
C ARG A 63 12.49 -24.07 3.15
N LYS A 64 13.00 -22.85 3.14
CA LYS A 64 13.25 -22.06 4.36
C LYS A 64 11.96 -21.84 5.20
N GLN A 65 10.81 -21.85 4.54
CA GLN A 65 9.51 -21.73 5.21
C GLN A 65 8.83 -23.08 5.50
N ASN A 66 9.47 -24.21 5.22
CA ASN A 66 8.92 -25.57 5.28
C ASN A 66 7.70 -25.75 4.37
N LEU A 67 7.69 -25.10 3.20
CA LEU A 67 6.65 -25.20 2.19
C LEU A 67 7.07 -26.17 1.08
N PRO A 68 6.11 -26.89 0.45
CA PRO A 68 6.44 -27.88 -0.60
C PRO A 68 6.91 -27.20 -1.89
N ASP A 69 7.89 -27.80 -2.55
CA ASP A 69 8.42 -27.37 -3.85
C ASP A 69 7.33 -27.29 -4.94
N SER A 70 6.24 -28.05 -4.80
CA SER A 70 5.11 -28.05 -5.73
C SER A 70 4.34 -26.73 -5.79
N LEU A 71 4.58 -25.80 -4.87
CA LEU A 71 4.04 -24.45 -4.91
C LEU A 71 4.83 -23.51 -5.84
N TRP A 72 6.03 -23.90 -6.29
CA TRP A 72 6.83 -23.10 -7.21
C TRP A 72 6.40 -23.29 -8.66
N PHE A 73 6.39 -22.19 -9.42
CA PHE A 73 6.16 -22.13 -10.87
C PHE A 73 7.22 -21.23 -11.52
N PRO A 74 7.71 -21.59 -12.74
CA PRO A 74 8.76 -20.85 -13.43
C PRO A 74 8.30 -19.51 -14.01
N SER A 75 6.98 -19.31 -14.16
CA SER A 75 6.40 -18.05 -14.66
C SER A 75 4.97 -17.86 -14.17
N LEU A 76 4.48 -16.64 -14.29
CA LEU A 76 3.10 -16.29 -13.95
C LEU A 76 2.09 -17.02 -14.84
N GLU A 77 2.40 -17.20 -16.14
CA GLU A 77 1.57 -17.94 -17.09
C GLU A 77 1.46 -19.42 -16.71
N ALA A 78 2.58 -20.04 -16.31
CA ALA A 78 2.60 -21.43 -15.87
C ALA A 78 1.76 -21.63 -14.60
N LEU A 79 1.86 -20.70 -13.65
CA LEU A 79 1.04 -20.68 -12.44
C LEU A 79 -0.44 -20.56 -12.81
N ILE A 80 -0.80 -19.57 -13.64
CA ILE A 80 -2.19 -19.33 -14.05
C ILE A 80 -2.78 -20.54 -14.78
N ALA A 81 -2.05 -21.11 -15.73
CA ALA A 81 -2.50 -22.26 -16.50
C ALA A 81 -2.82 -23.47 -15.61
N LYS A 82 -1.95 -23.73 -14.63
CA LYS A 82 -2.05 -24.91 -13.75
C LYS A 82 -3.06 -24.73 -12.64
N THR A 83 -3.10 -23.53 -12.01
CA THR A 83 -3.82 -23.33 -10.76
C THR A 83 -5.13 -22.55 -10.90
N LYS A 84 -5.32 -21.83 -12.03
CA LYS A 84 -6.49 -21.00 -12.32
C LYS A 84 -6.85 -20.09 -11.14
N PRO A 85 -5.97 -19.15 -10.75
CA PRO A 85 -6.23 -18.19 -9.68
C PRO A 85 -7.29 -17.19 -10.12
N GLU A 86 -8.03 -16.64 -9.16
CA GLU A 86 -9.00 -15.56 -9.35
C GLU A 86 -8.35 -14.19 -9.15
N ALA A 87 -7.26 -14.16 -8.36
CA ALA A 87 -6.45 -12.97 -8.14
C ALA A 87 -4.97 -13.29 -8.07
N ILE A 88 -4.13 -12.31 -8.38
CA ILE A 88 -2.68 -12.35 -8.20
C ILE A 88 -2.27 -11.24 -7.23
N ALA A 89 -1.41 -11.60 -6.26
CA ALA A 89 -0.71 -10.64 -5.42
C ALA A 89 0.76 -10.58 -5.85
N ALA A 90 1.25 -9.38 -6.21
CA ALA A 90 2.60 -9.18 -6.72
C ALA A 90 3.55 -8.75 -5.61
N PHE A 91 4.63 -9.53 -5.42
CA PHE A 91 5.72 -9.30 -4.47
C PHE A 91 7.08 -9.30 -5.18
N ASN A 92 7.13 -8.65 -6.34
CA ASN A 92 8.31 -8.42 -7.16
C ASN A 92 8.74 -6.93 -7.10
N SER A 93 9.63 -6.49 -7.99
CA SER A 93 10.01 -5.08 -8.12
C SER A 93 8.84 -4.23 -8.61
N ILE A 94 8.85 -2.93 -8.29
CA ILE A 94 7.80 -2.00 -8.74
C ILE A 94 7.73 -1.94 -10.27
N TYR A 95 8.87 -2.05 -10.93
CA TYR A 95 8.94 -2.09 -12.40
C TYR A 95 8.14 -3.24 -13.00
N GLU A 96 8.14 -4.40 -12.35
CA GLU A 96 7.46 -5.61 -12.84
C GLU A 96 5.95 -5.60 -12.60
N HIS A 97 5.40 -4.67 -11.81
CA HIS A 97 3.96 -4.59 -11.56
C HIS A 97 3.16 -4.48 -12.86
N LEU A 98 3.63 -3.69 -13.84
CA LEU A 98 2.95 -3.53 -15.11
C LEU A 98 2.84 -4.87 -15.87
N GLU A 99 3.89 -5.69 -15.85
CA GLU A 99 3.89 -6.99 -16.55
C GLU A 99 2.87 -7.95 -15.92
N VAL A 100 2.78 -7.95 -14.59
CA VAL A 100 1.75 -8.72 -13.89
C VAL A 100 0.35 -8.30 -14.34
N VAL A 101 0.09 -6.99 -14.44
CA VAL A 101 -1.21 -6.47 -14.89
C VAL A 101 -1.48 -6.83 -16.37
N LYS A 102 -0.47 -6.76 -17.25
CA LYS A 102 -0.59 -7.16 -18.68
C LYS A 102 -0.98 -8.63 -18.84
N VAL A 103 -0.41 -9.50 -18.03
CA VAL A 103 -0.71 -10.95 -18.06
C VAL A 103 -2.10 -11.25 -17.49
N CYS A 104 -2.50 -10.58 -16.42
CA CYS A 104 -3.70 -10.88 -15.65
C CYS A 104 -4.97 -10.22 -16.23
N ALA A 105 -4.91 -8.93 -16.59
CA ALA A 105 -6.10 -8.17 -16.97
C ALA A 105 -6.88 -8.79 -18.15
N PRO A 106 -6.24 -9.22 -19.27
CA PRO A 106 -6.97 -9.86 -20.37
C PRO A 106 -7.65 -11.19 -20.02
N LYS A 107 -7.26 -11.79 -18.88
CA LYS A 107 -7.82 -13.05 -18.38
C LYS A 107 -8.89 -12.83 -17.31
N GLY A 108 -9.22 -11.57 -16.98
CA GLY A 108 -10.17 -11.24 -15.92
C GLY A 108 -9.67 -11.56 -14.51
N ILE A 109 -8.35 -11.72 -14.32
CA ILE A 109 -7.74 -12.03 -13.02
C ILE A 109 -7.47 -10.70 -12.29
N HIS A 110 -8.00 -10.55 -11.09
CA HIS A 110 -7.79 -9.39 -10.25
C HIS A 110 -6.34 -9.30 -9.77
N VAL A 111 -5.84 -8.08 -9.53
CA VAL A 111 -4.44 -7.86 -9.14
C VAL A 111 -4.35 -6.96 -7.92
N ILE A 112 -3.52 -7.34 -6.95
CA ILE A 112 -3.01 -6.44 -5.93
C ILE A 112 -1.48 -6.42 -6.02
N VAL A 113 -0.89 -5.24 -6.13
CA VAL A 113 0.57 -5.06 -6.20
C VAL A 113 1.09 -4.44 -4.91
N GLU A 114 2.36 -4.67 -4.60
CA GLU A 114 3.04 -3.93 -3.55
C GLU A 114 3.16 -2.44 -3.88
N LYS A 115 3.44 -1.64 -2.87
CA LYS A 115 3.57 -0.18 -3.00
C LYS A 115 4.92 0.23 -3.64
N PRO A 116 4.91 1.36 -4.36
CA PRO A 116 3.79 2.05 -4.97
C PRO A 116 3.23 1.32 -6.19
N LEU A 117 2.07 1.75 -6.66
CA LEU A 117 1.34 1.12 -7.78
C LEU A 117 2.20 0.91 -9.03
N ALA A 118 2.94 1.92 -9.43
CA ALA A 118 3.74 1.93 -10.64
C ALA A 118 5.02 2.75 -10.47
N VAL A 119 6.07 2.39 -11.21
CA VAL A 119 7.39 3.00 -11.13
C VAL A 119 7.45 4.40 -11.77
N ASN A 120 6.57 4.70 -12.72
CA ASN A 120 6.52 5.98 -13.45
C ASN A 120 5.16 6.18 -14.13
N MET A 121 4.98 7.35 -14.77
CA MET A 121 3.74 7.71 -15.47
C MET A 121 3.46 6.87 -16.71
N ASP A 122 4.47 6.37 -17.42
CA ASP A 122 4.28 5.49 -18.58
C ASP A 122 3.64 4.17 -18.15
N HIS A 123 4.17 3.52 -17.10
CA HIS A 123 3.60 2.32 -16.52
C HIS A 123 2.17 2.57 -16.02
N LEU A 124 1.94 3.67 -15.30
CA LEU A 124 0.59 4.03 -14.85
C LEU A 124 -0.39 4.17 -16.02
N ASN A 125 -0.02 4.86 -17.10
CA ASN A 125 -0.90 5.08 -18.24
C ASN A 125 -1.25 3.76 -18.95
N GLN A 126 -0.29 2.83 -19.07
CA GLN A 126 -0.55 1.50 -19.59
C GLN A 126 -1.50 0.70 -18.66
N MET A 127 -1.31 0.76 -17.33
CA MET A 127 -2.21 0.14 -16.38
C MET A 127 -3.63 0.72 -16.44
N LYS A 128 -3.76 2.05 -16.58
CA LYS A 128 -5.06 2.73 -16.79
C LYS A 128 -5.79 2.20 -18.01
N ALA A 129 -5.09 2.06 -19.14
CA ALA A 129 -5.66 1.53 -20.36
C ALA A 129 -6.13 0.06 -20.20
N LEU A 130 -5.35 -0.76 -19.49
CA LEU A 130 -5.71 -2.16 -19.20
C LEU A 130 -6.94 -2.26 -18.31
N VAL A 131 -7.00 -1.50 -17.21
CA VAL A 131 -8.15 -1.50 -16.29
C VAL A 131 -9.41 -0.94 -16.95
N ALA A 132 -9.28 0.06 -17.82
CA ALA A 132 -10.42 0.59 -18.58
C ALA A 132 -10.99 -0.44 -19.57
N LYS A 133 -10.13 -1.31 -20.13
CA LYS A 133 -10.51 -2.32 -21.12
C LYS A 133 -11.01 -3.63 -20.46
N HIS A 134 -10.55 -3.95 -19.27
CA HIS A 134 -10.82 -5.23 -18.62
C HIS A 134 -11.41 -5.00 -17.23
N PRO A 135 -12.55 -5.62 -16.87
CA PRO A 135 -13.24 -5.40 -15.61
C PRO A 135 -12.55 -6.14 -14.45
N ILE A 136 -11.35 -5.72 -14.09
CA ILE A 136 -10.60 -6.23 -12.94
C ILE A 136 -10.49 -5.19 -11.84
N HIS A 137 -10.30 -5.63 -10.61
CA HIS A 137 -9.77 -4.80 -9.55
C HIS A 137 -8.25 -4.77 -9.63
N LEU A 138 -7.66 -3.58 -9.69
CA LEU A 138 -6.23 -3.34 -9.50
C LEU A 138 -6.06 -2.54 -8.21
N LEU A 139 -5.38 -3.12 -7.24
CA LEU A 139 -5.23 -2.62 -5.88
C LEU A 139 -3.75 -2.46 -5.54
N THR A 140 -3.43 -1.65 -4.52
CA THR A 140 -2.07 -1.47 -4.03
C THR A 140 -2.00 -1.81 -2.55
N ASN A 141 -1.02 -2.60 -2.15
CA ASN A 141 -0.80 -3.01 -0.77
C ASN A 141 0.15 -2.05 -0.07
N PHE A 142 -0.39 -1.19 0.78
CA PHE A 142 0.39 -0.41 1.75
C PHE A 142 0.24 -1.04 3.14
N GLU A 143 1.34 -1.24 3.86
CA GLU A 143 1.31 -1.71 5.24
C GLU A 143 0.41 -0.81 6.11
N THR A 144 0.48 0.48 5.91
CA THR A 144 -0.28 1.49 6.66
C THR A 144 -1.79 1.45 6.42
N THR A 145 -2.26 0.79 5.35
CA THR A 145 -3.70 0.53 5.14
C THR A 145 -4.29 -0.29 6.30
N TRP A 146 -3.49 -1.18 6.87
CA TRP A 146 -3.91 -2.14 7.91
C TRP A 146 -3.64 -1.63 9.33
N TYR A 147 -3.48 -0.32 9.52
CA TYR A 147 -3.25 0.28 10.82
C TYR A 147 -4.56 0.74 11.47
N PRO A 148 -4.92 0.24 12.67
CA PRO A 148 -6.06 0.76 13.43
C PRO A 148 -6.01 2.27 13.66
N SER A 149 -4.82 2.85 13.78
CA SER A 149 -4.63 4.30 13.92
C SER A 149 -5.12 5.06 12.67
N HIS A 150 -4.92 4.54 11.47
CA HIS A 150 -5.43 5.19 10.25
C HIS A 150 -6.94 5.08 10.12
N ALA A 151 -7.54 3.93 10.48
CA ALA A 151 -9.01 3.80 10.53
C ALA A 151 -9.61 4.82 11.52
N LYS A 152 -9.02 4.97 12.70
CA LYS A 152 -9.46 5.96 13.69
C LYS A 152 -9.20 7.40 13.22
N MET A 153 -8.10 7.65 12.52
CA MET A 153 -7.81 8.95 11.89
C MET A 153 -8.92 9.33 10.91
N TRP A 154 -9.31 8.41 10.03
CA TRP A 154 -10.41 8.64 9.10
C TRP A 154 -11.70 9.00 9.82
N GLN A 155 -12.09 8.21 10.80
CA GLN A 155 -13.28 8.45 11.61
C GLN A 155 -13.28 9.88 12.19
N LEU A 156 -12.19 10.27 12.86
CA LEU A 156 -12.11 11.58 13.52
C LEU A 156 -12.05 12.75 12.52
N VAL A 157 -11.31 12.59 11.43
CA VAL A 157 -11.07 13.66 10.46
C VAL A 157 -12.24 13.82 9.50
N LYS A 158 -12.77 12.70 8.97
CA LYS A 158 -13.72 12.74 7.85
C LYS A 158 -15.16 12.56 8.28
N GLU A 159 -15.44 11.65 9.21
CA GLU A 159 -16.80 11.34 9.64
C GLU A 159 -17.25 12.29 10.76
N GLU A 160 -16.46 12.37 11.83
CA GLU A 160 -16.79 13.20 12.99
C GLU A 160 -16.40 14.68 12.81
N LYS A 161 -15.48 14.99 11.86
CA LYS A 161 -14.92 16.34 11.63
C LYS A 161 -14.37 16.98 12.90
N ALA A 162 -13.81 16.16 13.78
CA ALA A 162 -13.33 16.57 15.10
C ALA A 162 -12.20 17.61 15.04
N LEU A 163 -11.38 17.58 13.99
CA LEU A 163 -10.29 18.53 13.79
C LEU A 163 -10.72 19.82 13.06
N GLY A 164 -11.95 19.90 12.57
CA GLY A 164 -12.37 21.00 11.71
C GLY A 164 -11.71 20.94 10.33
N THR A 165 -11.34 22.09 9.75
CA THR A 165 -10.65 22.14 8.47
C THR A 165 -9.17 21.78 8.67
N ILE A 166 -8.66 20.78 7.92
CA ILE A 166 -7.23 20.43 7.92
C ILE A 166 -6.44 21.61 7.35
N ARG A 167 -5.35 21.98 8.03
CA ARG A 167 -4.44 23.06 7.61
C ARG A 167 -3.03 22.54 7.30
N LYS A 168 -2.59 21.52 8.05
CA LYS A 168 -1.27 20.93 7.88
C LYS A 168 -1.31 19.44 8.15
N VAL A 169 -0.55 18.67 7.38
CA VAL A 169 -0.27 17.27 7.69
C VAL A 169 1.23 17.07 7.62
N VAL A 170 1.80 16.38 8.61
CA VAL A 170 3.22 15.96 8.61
C VAL A 170 3.26 14.45 8.66
N ILE A 171 3.90 13.84 7.67
CA ILE A 171 4.04 12.38 7.58
C ILE A 171 5.53 12.05 7.61
N MET A 172 5.90 11.14 8.49
CA MET A 172 7.28 10.73 8.72
C MET A 172 7.37 9.23 8.58
N ASP A 173 8.05 8.77 7.51
CA ASP A 173 8.27 7.36 7.23
C ASP A 173 9.76 7.12 6.99
N GLY A 174 10.37 6.21 7.75
CA GLY A 174 11.78 5.94 7.60
C GLY A 174 12.33 4.98 8.64
N HIS A 175 13.56 4.55 8.39
CA HIS A 175 14.37 3.71 9.26
C HIS A 175 15.87 3.94 8.98
N ARG A 176 16.75 3.10 9.55
CA ARG A 176 18.20 3.22 9.38
C ARG A 176 18.72 3.02 7.96
N GLY A 177 17.93 2.40 7.11
CA GLY A 177 18.25 2.02 5.73
C GLY A 177 18.11 0.52 5.51
N PRO A 178 17.75 0.09 4.29
CA PRO A 178 17.47 -1.32 4.01
C PRO A 178 18.70 -2.24 4.17
N LYS A 179 19.91 -1.76 3.93
CA LYS A 179 21.13 -2.55 4.21
C LYS A 179 21.39 -2.67 5.71
N GLU A 180 21.17 -1.57 6.46
CA GLU A 180 21.44 -1.50 7.89
C GLU A 180 20.43 -2.27 8.75
N ILE A 181 19.27 -2.62 8.18
CA ILE A 181 18.27 -3.49 8.82
C ILE A 181 18.29 -4.92 8.25
N ASP A 182 19.37 -5.29 7.56
CA ASP A 182 19.60 -6.64 7.02
C ASP A 182 18.49 -7.15 6.09
N CYS A 183 17.96 -6.27 5.20
CA CYS A 183 17.06 -6.70 4.15
C CYS A 183 17.73 -7.75 3.26
N ALA A 184 16.93 -8.72 2.79
CA ALA A 184 17.42 -9.82 1.96
C ALA A 184 18.04 -9.30 0.65
N PRO A 185 19.12 -9.94 0.14
CA PRO A 185 19.82 -9.51 -1.07
C PRO A 185 18.90 -9.38 -2.30
N GLU A 186 17.97 -10.30 -2.47
CA GLU A 186 17.00 -10.29 -3.57
C GLU A 186 16.09 -9.07 -3.53
N PHE A 187 15.79 -8.52 -2.34
CA PHE A 187 15.05 -7.28 -2.17
C PHE A 187 15.94 -6.05 -2.42
N LEU A 188 17.13 -6.03 -1.81
CA LEU A 188 18.09 -4.93 -1.95
C LEU A 188 18.47 -4.66 -3.40
N ASN A 189 18.65 -5.72 -4.21
CA ASN A 189 19.10 -5.63 -5.59
C ASN A 189 18.20 -4.71 -6.45
N TRP A 190 16.90 -4.77 -6.24
CA TRP A 190 15.97 -3.91 -7.00
C TRP A 190 15.56 -2.66 -6.23
N LEU A 191 15.47 -2.69 -4.89
CA LEU A 191 15.08 -1.54 -4.07
C LEU A 191 16.07 -0.37 -4.21
N THR A 192 17.37 -0.68 -4.40
CA THR A 192 18.45 0.31 -4.57
C THR A 192 18.80 0.58 -6.05
N ASP A 193 17.97 0.10 -6.97
CA ASP A 193 18.10 0.35 -8.40
C ASP A 193 17.12 1.43 -8.87
N PRO A 194 17.60 2.53 -9.49
CA PRO A 194 16.75 3.66 -9.88
C PRO A 194 15.74 3.33 -10.99
N VAL A 195 15.92 2.24 -11.74
CA VAL A 195 14.98 1.79 -12.77
C VAL A 195 13.92 0.89 -12.16
N LEU A 196 14.35 -0.10 -11.36
CA LEU A 196 13.45 -1.13 -10.83
C LEU A 196 12.55 -0.61 -9.69
N ASN A 197 13.08 0.31 -8.88
CA ASN A 197 12.34 0.96 -7.78
C ASN A 197 11.85 2.36 -8.16
N GLY A 198 12.49 3.04 -9.11
CA GLY A 198 12.17 4.41 -9.51
C GLY A 198 12.86 5.50 -8.70
N GLY A 199 13.67 5.16 -7.71
CA GLY A 199 14.40 6.04 -6.79
C GLY A 199 14.78 5.31 -5.52
N GLY A 200 15.20 6.05 -4.50
CA GLY A 200 15.54 5.54 -3.18
C GLY A 200 14.45 5.83 -2.15
N ALA A 201 14.82 6.50 -1.06
CA ALA A 201 13.93 6.85 0.05
C ALA A 201 12.71 7.67 -0.41
N LEU A 202 12.87 8.55 -1.40
CA LEU A 202 11.77 9.33 -1.97
C LEU A 202 10.63 8.40 -2.43
N ILE A 203 10.93 7.32 -3.13
CA ILE A 203 9.94 6.37 -3.64
C ILE A 203 9.51 5.40 -2.55
N ASP A 204 10.46 4.79 -1.85
CA ASP A 204 10.20 3.74 -0.88
C ASP A 204 9.31 4.21 0.27
N PHE A 205 9.62 5.37 0.85
CA PHE A 205 8.87 5.95 1.97
C PHE A 205 7.99 7.14 1.60
N GLY A 206 8.40 7.95 0.62
CA GLY A 206 7.57 9.08 0.17
C GLY A 206 6.21 8.65 -0.36
N CYS A 207 6.09 7.42 -0.89
CA CYS A 207 4.82 6.88 -1.37
C CYS A 207 3.77 6.72 -0.26
N TYR A 208 4.17 6.40 0.97
CA TYR A 208 3.25 6.30 2.11
C TYR A 208 2.62 7.65 2.42
N GLY A 209 3.43 8.69 2.50
CA GLY A 209 2.92 10.04 2.75
C GLY A 209 2.03 10.56 1.62
N ALA A 210 2.41 10.31 0.36
CA ALA A 210 1.58 10.65 -0.79
C ALA A 210 0.23 9.92 -0.76
N ASN A 211 0.21 8.64 -0.37
CA ASN A 211 -0.99 7.81 -0.25
C ASN A 211 -1.92 8.32 0.87
N ILE A 212 -1.40 8.51 2.09
CA ILE A 212 -2.15 9.01 3.24
C ILE A 212 -2.74 10.39 2.94
N MET A 213 -1.93 11.30 2.35
CA MET A 213 -2.41 12.65 2.06
C MET A 213 -3.48 12.66 0.97
N THR A 214 -3.30 11.90 -0.11
CA THR A 214 -4.32 11.77 -1.17
C THR A 214 -5.63 11.22 -0.62
N TRP A 215 -5.55 10.23 0.25
CA TRP A 215 -6.71 9.66 0.93
C TRP A 215 -7.40 10.68 1.84
N LEU A 216 -6.67 11.40 2.69
CA LEU A 216 -7.22 12.46 3.55
C LEU A 216 -7.84 13.61 2.72
N MET A 217 -7.41 13.81 1.50
CA MET A 217 -7.96 14.80 0.56
C MET A 217 -9.05 14.24 -0.37
N ASP A 218 -9.63 13.06 -0.08
CA ASP A 218 -10.68 12.41 -0.89
C ASP A 218 -10.29 12.18 -2.36
N GLY A 219 -9.01 11.95 -2.63
CA GLY A 219 -8.47 11.77 -3.98
C GLY A 219 -8.13 13.07 -4.72
N ARG A 220 -8.28 14.25 -4.08
CA ARG A 220 -7.85 15.53 -4.71
C ARG A 220 -6.33 15.53 -4.88
N LYS A 221 -5.90 15.96 -6.07
CA LYS A 221 -4.49 16.24 -6.35
C LYS A 221 -4.03 17.50 -5.63
N PRO A 222 -2.77 17.58 -5.18
CA PRO A 222 -2.19 18.87 -4.79
C PRO A 222 -2.05 19.77 -6.02
N MET A 223 -2.12 21.09 -5.82
CA MET A 223 -1.83 22.06 -6.88
C MET A 223 -0.37 21.98 -7.32
N ALA A 224 0.52 21.73 -6.37
CA ALA A 224 1.96 21.68 -6.65
C ALA A 224 2.71 20.77 -5.69
N VAL A 225 3.85 20.27 -6.16
CA VAL A 225 4.81 19.47 -5.41
C VAL A 225 6.18 20.16 -5.44
N THR A 226 6.83 20.22 -4.27
CA THR A 226 8.24 20.64 -4.13
C THR A 226 8.96 19.53 -3.37
N ALA A 227 10.13 19.11 -3.84
CA ALA A 227 10.91 18.09 -3.19
C ALA A 227 12.39 18.37 -3.21
N VAL A 228 13.09 17.86 -2.20
CA VAL A 228 14.55 17.82 -2.09
C VAL A 228 14.95 16.40 -1.74
N THR A 229 15.98 15.90 -2.43
CA THR A 229 16.61 14.60 -2.13
C THR A 229 18.09 14.78 -1.83
N GLN A 230 18.64 13.90 -1.02
CA GLN A 230 20.07 13.82 -0.73
C GLN A 230 20.55 12.38 -0.70
N GLN A 231 21.84 12.21 -0.94
CA GLN A 231 22.61 10.98 -0.68
C GLN A 231 23.54 11.25 0.51
N LEU A 232 23.11 10.90 1.71
CA LEU A 232 23.93 11.06 2.93
C LEU A 232 24.90 9.89 3.12
N LYS A 233 24.60 8.75 2.51
CA LYS A 233 25.42 7.53 2.52
C LYS A 233 25.76 7.07 1.10
N PRO A 234 26.50 7.87 0.29
CA PRO A 234 26.79 7.54 -1.11
C PRO A 234 27.59 6.25 -1.28
N ASP A 235 28.42 5.88 -0.30
CA ASP A 235 29.16 4.61 -0.31
C ASP A 235 28.28 3.39 -0.09
N VAL A 236 27.10 3.58 0.52
CA VAL A 236 26.13 2.51 0.79
C VAL A 236 25.09 2.43 -0.32
N TYR A 237 24.55 3.57 -0.75
CA TYR A 237 23.50 3.71 -1.77
C TYR A 237 23.97 4.59 -2.94
N PRO A 238 24.92 4.12 -3.77
CA PRO A 238 25.57 4.97 -4.78
C PRO A 238 24.66 5.42 -5.93
N LYS A 239 23.50 4.79 -6.12
CA LYS A 239 22.65 5.02 -7.30
C LYS A 239 21.36 5.76 -6.99
N VAL A 240 20.97 5.88 -5.72
CA VAL A 240 19.67 6.41 -5.32
C VAL A 240 19.81 7.35 -4.11
N ASP A 241 18.80 8.17 -3.90
CA ASP A 241 18.64 9.00 -2.71
C ASP A 241 18.38 8.12 -1.47
N ASP A 242 18.87 8.57 -0.32
CA ASP A 242 18.59 7.95 0.98
C ASP A 242 17.90 8.90 1.96
N GLU A 243 17.66 10.14 1.54
CA GLU A 243 16.95 11.17 2.29
C GLU A 243 16.09 12.00 1.35
N ALA A 244 14.80 12.24 1.72
CA ALA A 244 13.90 13.07 0.95
C ALA A 244 12.91 13.85 1.82
N SER A 245 12.61 15.07 1.41
CA SER A 245 11.51 15.87 1.92
C SER A 245 10.63 16.32 0.76
N ILE A 246 9.31 16.08 0.86
CA ILE A 246 8.32 16.44 -0.16
C ILE A 246 7.29 17.35 0.47
N ILE A 247 6.97 18.48 -0.19
CA ILE A 247 5.92 19.41 0.21
C ILE A 247 4.81 19.36 -0.82
N LEU A 248 3.59 19.01 -0.37
CA LEU A 248 2.38 19.06 -1.18
C LEU A 248 1.59 20.32 -0.84
N THR A 249 1.28 21.13 -1.85
CA THR A 249 0.53 22.37 -1.70
C THR A 249 -0.90 22.18 -2.22
N TYR A 250 -1.89 22.33 -1.34
CA TYR A 250 -3.31 22.38 -1.69
C TYR A 250 -3.85 23.82 -1.47
N PRO A 251 -5.02 24.18 -2.00
CA PRO A 251 -5.58 25.52 -1.78
C PRO A 251 -5.77 25.90 -0.32
N ASP A 252 -6.08 24.92 0.52
CA ASP A 252 -6.53 25.06 1.89
C ASP A 252 -5.64 24.36 2.93
N CYS A 253 -4.65 23.58 2.46
CA CYS A 253 -3.80 22.74 3.28
C CYS A 253 -2.40 22.58 2.68
N GLN A 254 -1.42 22.30 3.53
CA GLN A 254 -0.08 21.90 3.11
C GLN A 254 0.30 20.59 3.80
N ALA A 255 0.94 19.67 3.07
CA ALA A 255 1.57 18.50 3.67
C ALA A 255 3.08 18.54 3.54
N ILE A 256 3.77 17.99 4.55
CA ILE A 256 5.21 17.69 4.54
C ILE A 256 5.34 16.19 4.71
N ILE A 257 6.05 15.56 3.77
CA ILE A 257 6.40 14.15 3.82
C ILE A 257 7.90 14.07 4.00
N GLN A 258 8.35 13.37 5.03
CA GLN A 258 9.74 13.07 5.30
C GLN A 258 9.97 11.59 5.10
N ALA A 259 10.86 11.25 4.18
CA ALA A 259 11.18 9.89 3.77
C ALA A 259 12.69 9.66 3.97
N SER A 260 13.07 8.68 4.80
CA SER A 260 14.49 8.57 5.20
C SER A 260 14.94 7.13 5.39
N TRP A 261 16.17 6.85 4.95
CA TRP A 261 16.94 5.66 5.28
C TRP A 261 18.08 5.98 6.30
N ASN A 262 17.95 7.10 7.05
CA ASN A 262 19.01 7.60 7.92
C ASN A 262 18.61 7.73 9.40
N TRP A 263 17.40 7.33 9.76
CA TRP A 263 16.92 7.49 11.14
C TRP A 263 17.37 6.33 12.03
N PRO A 264 17.66 6.60 13.32
CA PRO A 264 18.20 5.58 14.22
C PRO A 264 17.20 4.50 14.61
N PHE A 265 15.89 4.70 14.33
CA PHE A 265 14.79 3.79 14.60
C PHE A 265 13.66 3.98 13.60
N ASP A 266 12.81 2.97 13.49
CA ASP A 266 11.69 2.97 12.56
C ASP A 266 10.59 3.96 12.99
N ARG A 267 10.14 4.77 12.03
CA ARG A 267 8.99 5.65 12.18
C ARG A 267 8.02 5.46 11.01
N LYS A 268 6.73 5.49 11.32
CA LYS A 268 5.61 5.64 10.38
C LYS A 268 4.52 6.43 11.09
N ASP A 269 4.76 7.72 11.24
CA ASP A 269 3.95 8.62 12.04
C ASP A 269 3.22 9.62 11.15
N THR A 270 2.00 9.97 11.55
CA THR A 270 1.20 10.99 10.86
C THR A 270 0.63 11.98 11.86
N GLU A 271 0.90 13.26 11.65
CA GLU A 271 0.36 14.37 12.42
C GLU A 271 -0.62 15.16 11.56
N VAL A 272 -1.85 15.37 12.03
CA VAL A 272 -2.88 16.15 11.34
C VAL A 272 -3.27 17.35 12.18
N TYR A 273 -3.03 18.53 11.66
CA TYR A 273 -3.34 19.82 12.30
C TYR A 273 -4.58 20.43 11.65
N GLY A 274 -5.64 20.54 12.41
CA GLY A 274 -6.89 21.16 12.00
C GLY A 274 -7.16 22.45 12.74
N THR A 275 -8.26 23.13 12.39
CA THR A 275 -8.69 24.38 13.05
C THR A 275 -9.24 24.18 14.45
N LYS A 276 -9.54 22.93 14.84
CA LYS A 276 -10.14 22.59 16.14
C LYS A 276 -9.31 21.61 16.97
N GLY A 277 -8.16 21.15 16.48
CA GLY A 277 -7.33 20.21 17.21
C GLY A 277 -6.22 19.61 16.38
N ILE A 278 -5.42 18.79 17.04
CA ILE A 278 -4.30 18.06 16.46
C ILE A 278 -4.51 16.57 16.75
N LEU A 279 -4.24 15.74 15.75
CA LEU A 279 -4.22 14.29 15.87
C LEU A 279 -2.82 13.80 15.52
N VAL A 280 -2.26 12.92 16.35
CA VAL A 280 -0.96 12.29 16.13
C VAL A 280 -1.13 10.78 16.14
N ALA A 281 -0.93 10.13 15.01
CA ALA A 281 -0.89 8.68 14.89
C ALA A 281 0.58 8.24 14.99
N ASP A 282 0.99 7.83 16.20
CA ASP A 282 2.32 7.28 16.46
C ASP A 282 2.29 5.77 16.15
N LYS A 283 2.69 5.36 14.97
CA LYS A 283 2.69 3.95 14.55
C LYS A 283 1.27 3.31 14.50
N THR A 284 1.26 1.98 14.39
CA THR A 284 0.06 1.16 14.19
C THR A 284 -1.03 1.35 15.25
N ASN A 285 -0.62 1.38 16.53
CA ASN A 285 -1.53 1.19 17.66
C ASN A 285 -1.50 2.33 18.68
N LYS A 286 -0.89 3.47 18.35
CA LYS A 286 -0.82 4.61 19.25
C LYS A 286 -1.35 5.85 18.57
N MET A 287 -2.22 6.56 19.26
CA MET A 287 -2.80 7.80 18.77
C MET A 287 -3.05 8.76 19.92
N ARG A 288 -2.72 10.03 19.69
CA ARG A 288 -2.96 11.13 20.61
C ARG A 288 -3.86 12.15 19.92
N TYR A 289 -4.72 12.78 20.70
CA TYR A 289 -5.56 13.88 20.26
C TYR A 289 -5.40 15.06 21.21
N VAL A 290 -5.25 16.24 20.66
CA VAL A 290 -5.22 17.50 21.41
C VAL A 290 -6.40 18.35 20.96
N SER A 291 -7.32 18.65 21.86
CA SER A 291 -8.45 19.52 21.58
C SER A 291 -7.99 20.98 21.41
N GLY A 292 -8.65 21.70 20.48
CA GLY A 292 -8.13 22.94 19.97
C GLY A 292 -8.54 24.21 20.70
N ASP A 293 -8.14 24.39 21.94
CA ASP A 293 -8.00 25.71 22.50
C ASP A 293 -6.51 26.06 22.71
N ARG A 294 -6.22 27.29 23.15
CA ARG A 294 -4.85 27.76 23.36
C ARG A 294 -4.05 26.89 24.35
N PHE A 295 -4.73 26.21 25.25
CA PHE A 295 -4.16 25.33 26.28
C PHE A 295 -4.63 23.89 26.11
N GLY A 296 -4.79 23.43 24.87
CA GLY A 296 -5.40 22.19 24.50
C GLY A 296 -5.01 21.01 25.38
N LYS A 297 -6.00 20.22 25.75
CA LYS A 297 -5.80 19.05 26.59
C LYS A 297 -5.44 17.84 25.72
N GLU A 298 -4.27 17.31 25.96
CA GLU A 298 -3.81 16.08 25.29
C GLU A 298 -4.40 14.84 25.95
N GLY A 299 -4.80 13.86 25.13
CA GLY A 299 -5.27 12.56 25.60
C GLY A 299 -4.87 11.44 24.63
N MET A 300 -4.58 10.27 25.20
CA MET A 300 -4.41 9.04 24.42
C MET A 300 -5.77 8.51 23.97
N LEU A 301 -5.85 8.05 22.74
CA LEU A 301 -7.06 7.44 22.18
C LEU A 301 -6.95 5.90 22.21
N SER A 302 -8.04 5.26 22.60
CA SER A 302 -8.18 3.81 22.46
C SER A 302 -8.46 3.46 21.01
N LEU A 303 -7.76 2.47 20.48
CA LEU A 303 -7.90 1.96 19.13
C LEU A 303 -8.54 0.56 19.16
N ASN A 304 -9.60 0.39 18.40
CA ASN A 304 -10.21 -0.92 18.20
C ASN A 304 -9.44 -1.69 17.13
N PRO A 305 -9.36 -3.03 17.23
CA PRO A 305 -8.90 -3.87 16.12
C PRO A 305 -9.71 -3.58 14.86
N LEU A 306 -9.06 -3.68 13.70
CA LEU A 306 -9.76 -3.55 12.43
C LEU A 306 -10.79 -4.67 12.24
N PRO A 307 -11.93 -4.40 11.60
CA PRO A 307 -12.84 -5.44 11.14
C PRO A 307 -12.10 -6.47 10.27
N HIS A 308 -12.56 -7.73 10.30
CA HIS A 308 -11.90 -8.83 9.62
C HIS A 308 -11.57 -8.53 8.14
N ASP A 309 -12.54 -8.06 7.36
CA ASP A 309 -12.40 -7.80 5.91
C ASP A 309 -11.38 -6.70 5.57
N VAL A 310 -10.93 -5.92 6.55
CA VAL A 310 -9.91 -4.87 6.38
C VAL A 310 -8.72 -5.05 7.33
N SER A 311 -8.55 -6.23 7.90
CA SER A 311 -7.50 -6.51 8.89
C SER A 311 -6.12 -6.70 8.28
N ASN A 312 -6.05 -7.13 7.02
CA ASN A 312 -4.81 -7.24 6.24
C ASN A 312 -5.13 -7.44 4.75
N VAL A 313 -4.09 -7.57 3.93
CA VAL A 313 -4.15 -7.65 2.46
C VAL A 313 -5.05 -8.77 1.93
N PHE A 314 -5.04 -9.97 2.52
CA PHE A 314 -5.75 -11.13 1.98
C PHE A 314 -7.26 -11.12 2.26
N PRO A 315 -7.74 -10.92 3.50
CA PRO A 315 -9.16 -10.68 3.76
C PRO A 315 -9.73 -9.53 2.94
N TYR A 316 -8.97 -8.42 2.79
CA TYR A 316 -9.39 -7.28 2.00
C TYR A 316 -9.53 -7.63 0.51
N LEU A 317 -8.51 -8.27 -0.09
CA LEU A 317 -8.56 -8.72 -1.48
C LEU A 317 -9.78 -9.63 -1.73
N ALA A 318 -10.02 -10.59 -0.83
CA ALA A 318 -11.18 -11.48 -0.91
C ALA A 318 -12.50 -10.70 -0.80
N ALA A 319 -12.60 -9.76 0.14
CA ALA A 319 -13.78 -8.93 0.34
C ALA A 319 -14.11 -8.07 -0.89
N VAL A 320 -13.08 -7.51 -1.54
CA VAL A 320 -13.22 -6.73 -2.78
C VAL A 320 -13.67 -7.62 -3.93
N VAL A 321 -12.99 -8.72 -4.20
CA VAL A 321 -13.31 -9.62 -5.32
C VAL A 321 -14.70 -10.26 -5.17
N GLN A 322 -15.10 -10.55 -3.94
CA GLN A 322 -16.42 -11.09 -3.62
C GLN A 322 -17.52 -10.00 -3.50
N GLY A 323 -17.19 -8.74 -3.75
CA GLY A 323 -18.15 -7.63 -3.76
C GLY A 323 -18.65 -7.16 -2.38
N ARG A 324 -18.02 -7.61 -1.28
CA ARG A 324 -18.34 -7.14 0.07
C ARG A 324 -17.80 -5.74 0.33
N ILE A 325 -16.68 -5.39 -0.30
CA ILE A 325 -16.07 -4.04 -0.27
C ILE A 325 -16.00 -3.48 -1.69
N LYS A 326 -16.35 -2.21 -1.85
CA LYS A 326 -16.15 -1.45 -3.09
C LYS A 326 -14.97 -0.49 -2.92
N PRO A 327 -13.78 -0.75 -3.51
CA PRO A 327 -12.57 0.03 -3.30
C PRO A 327 -12.61 1.33 -4.11
N GLN A 328 -13.32 2.35 -3.66
CA GLN A 328 -13.45 3.60 -4.40
C GLN A 328 -12.48 4.69 -3.94
N LYS A 329 -12.30 4.85 -2.62
CA LYS A 329 -11.53 5.95 -2.02
C LYS A 329 -10.75 5.50 -0.77
N ASP A 330 -10.47 4.22 -0.66
CA ASP A 330 -9.60 3.70 0.40
C ASP A 330 -8.13 3.72 -0.02
N LEU A 331 -7.22 3.54 0.94
CA LEU A 331 -5.77 3.60 0.74
C LEU A 331 -5.25 2.62 -0.33
N SER A 332 -5.93 1.49 -0.54
CA SER A 332 -5.55 0.48 -1.54
C SER A 332 -6.17 0.72 -2.92
N SER A 333 -7.16 1.60 -3.04
CA SER A 333 -7.91 1.79 -4.28
C SER A 333 -7.06 2.30 -5.43
N PHE A 334 -7.38 1.86 -6.65
CA PHE A 334 -6.70 2.29 -7.87
C PHE A 334 -6.78 3.82 -8.05
N ALA A 335 -7.93 4.42 -7.74
CA ALA A 335 -8.14 5.86 -7.90
C ALA A 335 -7.18 6.69 -7.02
N ILE A 336 -7.00 6.32 -5.76
CA ILE A 336 -6.04 6.98 -4.86
C ILE A 336 -4.62 6.78 -5.37
N ASN A 337 -4.27 5.57 -5.77
CA ASN A 337 -2.89 5.23 -6.13
C ASN A 337 -2.43 5.76 -7.49
N GLN A 338 -3.34 6.12 -8.39
CA GLN A 338 -3.01 6.91 -9.57
C GLN A 338 -2.43 8.28 -9.19
N VAL A 339 -3.08 8.98 -8.26
CA VAL A 339 -2.62 10.29 -7.77
C VAL A 339 -1.28 10.17 -7.03
N VAL A 340 -1.08 9.07 -6.30
CA VAL A 340 0.22 8.80 -5.64
C VAL A 340 1.36 8.76 -6.66
N VAL A 341 1.19 8.04 -7.77
CA VAL A 341 2.24 7.97 -8.82
C VAL A 341 2.48 9.35 -9.44
N GLU A 342 1.44 10.13 -9.69
CA GLU A 342 1.58 11.51 -10.21
C GLU A 342 2.35 12.41 -9.23
N ILE A 343 2.09 12.29 -7.93
CA ILE A 343 2.82 13.03 -6.88
C ILE A 343 4.30 12.61 -6.85
N LEU A 344 4.59 11.32 -6.90
CA LEU A 344 5.98 10.82 -6.89
C LEU A 344 6.76 11.24 -8.13
N GLU A 345 6.12 11.23 -9.30
CA GLU A 345 6.74 11.74 -10.53
C GLU A 345 7.07 13.22 -10.41
N ALA A 346 6.12 14.03 -9.95
CA ALA A 346 6.33 15.47 -9.73
C ALA A 346 7.40 15.73 -8.65
N ALA A 347 7.49 14.88 -7.62
CA ALA A 347 8.52 14.99 -6.58
C ALA A 347 9.92 14.69 -7.16
N ARG A 348 10.08 13.66 -7.99
CA ARG A 348 11.34 13.38 -8.70
C ARG A 348 11.76 14.53 -9.61
N GLU A 349 10.81 15.05 -10.39
CA GLU A 349 11.08 16.19 -11.26
C GLU A 349 11.46 17.44 -10.46
N SER A 350 10.76 17.70 -9.35
CA SER A 350 11.09 18.82 -8.46
C SER A 350 12.48 18.68 -7.84
N ALA A 351 12.82 17.51 -7.33
CA ALA A 351 14.15 17.25 -6.73
C ALA A 351 15.26 17.40 -7.77
N LYS A 352 15.03 16.92 -9.00
CA LYS A 352 15.98 17.02 -10.11
C LYS A 352 16.23 18.47 -10.58
N THR A 353 15.17 19.27 -10.65
CA THR A 353 15.22 20.61 -11.25
C THR A 353 15.38 21.74 -10.22
N GLY A 354 15.17 21.46 -8.94
CA GLY A 354 15.08 22.45 -7.86
C GLY A 354 13.86 23.37 -7.97
N LYS A 355 12.86 23.02 -8.80
CA LYS A 355 11.69 23.84 -9.05
C LYS A 355 10.43 23.18 -8.50
N LYS A 356 9.46 24.01 -8.09
CA LYS A 356 8.10 23.57 -7.80
C LYS A 356 7.41 23.09 -9.08
N VAL A 357 6.86 21.89 -9.06
CA VAL A 357 6.11 21.29 -10.18
C VAL A 357 4.62 21.45 -9.94
N GLN A 358 3.90 22.01 -10.92
CA GLN A 358 2.45 22.14 -10.88
C GLN A 358 1.80 20.84 -11.39
N LEU A 359 0.78 20.36 -10.70
CA LEU A 359 -0.04 19.24 -11.18
C LEU A 359 -1.27 19.78 -11.91
N GLN A 360 -1.55 19.20 -13.07
CA GLN A 360 -2.78 19.52 -13.81
C GLN A 360 -3.98 18.85 -13.17
N HIS A 361 -5.07 19.58 -13.04
CA HIS A 361 -6.34 19.12 -12.47
C HIS A 361 -7.28 18.59 -13.53
#